data_fbe6a7a42ca2d84a34579ad9447f709e
#
_entry.id   fbe6a7a42ca2d84a34579ad9447f709e
#
_cell.length_a   1.000
_cell.length_b   1.000
_cell.length_c   1.000
_cell.angle_alpha   90.00
_cell.angle_beta   90.00
_cell.angle_gamma   90.00
#
_symmetry.space_group_name_H-M   'P 1'
#
loop_
_entity.id
_entity.type
_entity.pdbx_description
1 polymer ?
#
loop_
_entity_poly.entity_id
_entity_poly.type
_entity_poly.pdbx_seq_one_letter_code
_entity_poly.pdbx_strand_id
1 'polypeptide(L)'
;MTKFNIHKPDDKLRQAIIDKIDNLNKPKGSLGRLEELALQICLIEQTLSPTLHNPCHLLFGADHGIEREGVSVSPREITWQQMINFTRGGGGVNMFCRQHGFKLRIVDVGVDYDLAMYPDIINRKIANGTGNFLYESAMSVEQYQQALNVGAEMADACFNDGSDIICIGEMGIANTSPSSIWMSLFGNIPLEECVGAGAGLDNEGIRHKYEVLNKAIENFKSSGLDCSNTENIIRYFGGFEMVAAIGAMLRAAECHLVIMVDGFIMTACAIAVSRLYPDIVDYMIFGHSGDEGGHARMLGLLGAKPLLSLGLRLGEGTGALCSFPIIDSAVRMITEMNNFQNANITKYF
;
A
#
# COMPACT_ATOMS: atom_id res chain seq x y z
N MET A 1 -13.36 16.05 10.79
CA MET A 1 -12.71 14.77 10.41
C MET A 1 -13.45 14.23 9.22
N THR A 2 -12.73 13.96 8.14
CA THR A 2 -13.28 13.22 6.99
C THR A 2 -13.64 11.82 7.46
N LYS A 3 -14.90 11.43 7.32
CA LYS A 3 -15.36 10.08 7.65
C LYS A 3 -15.49 9.30 6.36
N PHE A 4 -14.92 8.13 6.32
CA PHE A 4 -15.08 7.18 5.24
C PHE A 4 -16.14 6.15 5.62
N ASN A 5 -16.82 5.61 4.62
CA ASN A 5 -17.89 4.63 4.80
C ASN A 5 -17.50 3.32 4.12
N ILE A 6 -16.69 2.52 4.80
CA ILE A 6 -16.14 1.29 4.25
C ILE A 6 -17.01 0.11 4.70
N HIS A 7 -17.50 -0.66 3.75
CA HIS A 7 -18.22 -1.91 3.94
C HIS A 7 -17.58 -2.99 3.07
N LYS A 8 -17.76 -4.24 3.45
CA LYS A 8 -17.40 -5.37 2.56
C LYS A 8 -18.08 -5.25 1.21
N PRO A 9 -17.43 -5.69 0.12
CA PRO A 9 -18.11 -5.88 -1.15
C PRO A 9 -19.39 -6.73 -0.97
N ASP A 10 -20.50 -6.34 -1.63
CA ASP A 10 -21.78 -7.04 -1.52
C ASP A 10 -21.67 -8.48 -2.05
N ASP A 11 -22.14 -9.44 -1.28
CA ASP A 11 -22.05 -10.87 -1.59
C ASP A 11 -23.15 -11.38 -2.54
N LYS A 12 -24.08 -10.52 -2.98
CA LYS A 12 -25.22 -10.93 -3.82
C LYS A 12 -24.81 -11.69 -5.09
N LEU A 13 -23.69 -11.31 -5.68
CA LEU A 13 -23.19 -11.95 -6.90
C LEU A 13 -22.28 -13.16 -6.63
N ARG A 14 -21.89 -13.45 -5.39
CA ARG A 14 -20.90 -14.47 -5.05
C ARG A 14 -21.19 -15.82 -5.71
N GLN A 15 -22.41 -16.34 -5.56
CA GLN A 15 -22.75 -17.64 -6.13
C GLN A 15 -22.72 -17.63 -7.67
N ALA A 16 -23.25 -16.58 -8.29
CA ALA A 16 -23.23 -16.44 -9.75
C ALA A 16 -21.79 -16.36 -10.31
N ILE A 17 -20.87 -15.68 -9.58
CA ILE A 17 -19.46 -15.61 -9.95
C ILE A 17 -18.81 -17.00 -9.84
N ILE A 18 -19.03 -17.70 -8.72
CA ILE A 18 -18.53 -19.08 -8.52
C ILE A 18 -19.06 -20.02 -9.63
N ASP A 19 -20.35 -19.95 -9.92
CA ASP A 19 -20.96 -20.77 -10.98
C ASP A 19 -20.34 -20.47 -12.35
N LYS A 20 -20.05 -19.18 -12.64
CA LYS A 20 -19.37 -18.79 -13.88
C LYS A 20 -17.96 -19.37 -13.94
N ILE A 21 -17.16 -19.24 -12.86
CA ILE A 21 -15.79 -19.79 -12.77
C ILE A 21 -15.80 -21.32 -12.91
N ASP A 22 -16.73 -22.01 -12.24
CA ASP A 22 -16.85 -23.47 -12.27
C ASP A 22 -17.36 -23.99 -13.63
N ASN A 23 -18.02 -23.15 -14.43
CA ASN A 23 -18.45 -23.49 -15.79
C ASN A 23 -17.44 -23.22 -16.88
N LEU A 24 -16.34 -22.55 -16.59
CA LEU A 24 -15.22 -22.40 -17.54
C LEU A 24 -14.71 -23.80 -17.94
N ASN A 25 -14.25 -23.92 -19.20
CA ASN A 25 -13.77 -25.20 -19.74
C ASN A 25 -12.43 -25.63 -19.10
N LYS A 26 -12.49 -26.05 -17.85
CA LYS A 26 -11.37 -26.49 -17.02
C LYS A 26 -11.88 -27.39 -15.87
N PRO A 27 -11.06 -28.25 -15.29
CA PRO A 27 -11.39 -28.92 -14.04
C PRO A 27 -11.69 -27.90 -12.92
N LYS A 28 -12.65 -28.21 -12.06
CA LYS A 28 -12.99 -27.34 -10.93
C LYS A 28 -11.79 -27.10 -10.04
N GLY A 29 -11.51 -25.83 -9.71
CA GLY A 29 -10.40 -25.41 -8.84
C GLY A 29 -9.01 -25.51 -9.47
N SER A 30 -8.89 -25.89 -10.76
CA SER A 30 -7.59 -26.18 -11.38
C SER A 30 -6.68 -24.96 -11.62
N LEU A 31 -7.24 -23.76 -11.60
CA LEU A 31 -6.48 -22.49 -11.71
C LEU A 31 -6.23 -21.81 -10.35
N GLY A 32 -6.64 -22.46 -9.25
CA GLY A 32 -6.23 -22.12 -7.89
C GLY A 32 -6.38 -20.63 -7.56
N ARG A 33 -5.26 -19.95 -7.29
CA ARG A 33 -5.25 -18.54 -6.86
C ARG A 33 -5.89 -17.58 -7.87
N LEU A 34 -5.82 -17.87 -9.17
CA LEU A 34 -6.48 -17.02 -10.18
C LEU A 34 -8.01 -17.02 -10.02
N GLU A 35 -8.60 -18.17 -9.62
CA GLU A 35 -10.04 -18.25 -9.36
C GLU A 35 -10.46 -17.44 -8.13
N GLU A 36 -9.62 -17.46 -7.06
CA GLU A 36 -9.85 -16.64 -5.87
C GLU A 36 -9.75 -15.13 -6.20
N LEU A 37 -8.76 -14.73 -7.02
CA LEU A 37 -8.60 -13.34 -7.45
C LEU A 37 -9.77 -12.89 -8.33
N ALA A 38 -10.17 -13.71 -9.30
CA ALA A 38 -11.33 -13.40 -10.15
C ALA A 38 -12.61 -13.20 -9.32
N LEU A 39 -12.85 -14.07 -8.33
CA LEU A 39 -13.96 -13.92 -7.40
C LEU A 39 -13.88 -12.59 -6.62
N GLN A 40 -12.69 -12.28 -6.05
CA GLN A 40 -12.48 -11.05 -5.28
C GLN A 40 -12.73 -9.81 -6.14
N ILE A 41 -12.14 -9.74 -7.34
CA ILE A 41 -12.29 -8.59 -8.24
C ILE A 41 -13.74 -8.44 -8.69
N CYS A 42 -14.41 -9.52 -9.09
CA CYS A 42 -15.84 -9.49 -9.45
C CYS A 42 -16.72 -8.97 -8.30
N LEU A 43 -16.39 -9.32 -7.06
CA LEU A 43 -17.14 -8.82 -5.88
C LEU A 43 -16.83 -7.35 -5.61
N ILE A 44 -15.59 -6.89 -5.77
CA ILE A 44 -15.25 -5.47 -5.64
C ILE A 44 -16.01 -4.64 -6.68
N GLU A 45 -15.98 -5.04 -7.95
CA GLU A 45 -16.61 -4.32 -9.05
C GLU A 45 -18.12 -4.60 -9.20
N GLN A 46 -18.68 -5.51 -8.40
CA GLN A 46 -20.10 -5.93 -8.47
C GLN A 46 -20.54 -6.35 -9.87
N THR A 47 -19.72 -7.15 -10.56
CA THR A 47 -19.94 -7.58 -11.94
C THR A 47 -19.52 -9.02 -12.19
N LEU A 48 -20.10 -9.67 -13.21
CA LEU A 48 -19.65 -10.97 -13.73
C LEU A 48 -18.60 -10.82 -14.83
N SER A 49 -18.30 -9.59 -15.26
CA SER A 49 -17.35 -9.29 -16.34
C SER A 49 -16.43 -8.17 -15.90
N PRO A 50 -15.49 -8.47 -14.96
CA PRO A 50 -14.58 -7.47 -14.40
C PRO A 50 -13.62 -6.95 -15.46
N THR A 51 -13.09 -5.75 -15.19
CA THR A 51 -12.12 -5.07 -16.05
C THR A 51 -10.97 -4.51 -15.22
N LEU A 52 -9.88 -4.11 -15.87
CA LEU A 52 -8.75 -3.42 -15.24
C LEU A 52 -8.37 -2.21 -16.09
N HIS A 53 -9.38 -1.40 -16.44
CA HIS A 53 -9.16 -0.23 -17.28
C HIS A 53 -8.34 0.85 -16.56
N ASN A 54 -7.57 1.59 -17.36
CA ASN A 54 -6.84 2.77 -16.93
C ASN A 54 -6.08 2.58 -15.61
N PRO A 55 -5.26 1.50 -15.45
CA PRO A 55 -4.58 1.23 -14.19
C PRO A 55 -3.71 2.44 -13.78
N CYS A 56 -3.80 2.85 -12.52
CA CYS A 56 -3.12 4.03 -12.02
C CYS A 56 -2.18 3.66 -10.88
N HIS A 57 -1.00 4.27 -10.85
CA HIS A 57 -0.04 4.17 -9.76
C HIS A 57 0.09 5.51 -9.05
N LEU A 58 -0.19 5.55 -7.76
CA LEU A 58 -0.01 6.70 -6.88
C LEU A 58 1.31 6.55 -6.12
N LEU A 59 2.28 7.43 -6.38
CA LEU A 59 3.55 7.46 -5.68
C LEU A 59 3.59 8.71 -4.80
N PHE A 60 3.49 8.53 -3.48
CA PHE A 60 3.56 9.61 -2.51
C PHE A 60 4.99 9.79 -1.98
N GLY A 61 5.48 11.02 -1.93
CA GLY A 61 6.80 11.34 -1.40
C GLY A 61 6.75 12.27 -0.18
N ALA A 62 7.51 11.93 0.88
CA ALA A 62 7.71 12.79 2.04
C ALA A 62 8.99 12.45 2.79
N ASP A 63 9.53 13.42 3.55
CA ASP A 63 10.64 13.23 4.45
C ASP A 63 10.18 13.02 5.89
N HIS A 64 11.00 12.28 6.65
CA HIS A 64 10.75 11.93 8.05
C HIS A 64 11.72 12.64 8.99
N GLY A 65 11.20 13.28 10.04
CA GLY A 65 12.02 13.92 11.06
C GLY A 65 12.93 12.96 11.83
N ILE A 66 12.54 11.69 11.96
CA ILE A 66 13.31 10.65 12.65
C ILE A 66 14.62 10.28 11.92
N GLU A 67 14.75 10.59 10.65
CA GLU A 67 15.97 10.37 9.88
C GLU A 67 17.20 11.02 10.57
N ARG A 68 16.99 12.19 11.22
CA ARG A 68 18.03 12.92 11.95
C ARG A 68 18.67 12.13 13.09
N GLU A 69 18.05 11.06 13.53
CA GLU A 69 18.57 10.16 14.57
C GLU A 69 19.48 9.06 14.01
N GLY A 70 19.85 9.09 12.73
CA GLY A 70 20.77 8.12 12.14
C GLY A 70 20.17 6.71 11.99
N VAL A 71 18.87 6.60 11.83
CA VAL A 71 18.13 5.32 11.69
C VAL A 71 18.11 4.79 10.25
N SER A 72 18.82 5.42 9.33
CA SER A 72 18.97 5.02 7.92
C SER A 72 20.41 5.27 7.46
N VAL A 73 20.93 4.40 6.58
CA VAL A 73 22.23 4.62 5.91
C VAL A 73 22.10 5.62 4.76
N SER A 74 20.91 5.75 4.18
CA SER A 74 20.66 6.67 3.08
C SER A 74 20.44 8.07 3.64
N PRO A 75 21.12 9.09 3.11
CA PRO A 75 20.90 10.47 3.52
C PRO A 75 19.55 10.98 2.99
N ARG A 76 19.01 11.99 3.67
CA ARG A 76 17.70 12.60 3.40
C ARG A 76 17.51 13.06 1.95
N GLU A 77 18.58 13.55 1.34
CA GLU A 77 18.57 14.08 -0.02
C GLU A 77 18.13 13.05 -1.06
N ILE A 78 18.26 11.77 -0.78
CA ILE A 78 17.80 10.71 -1.68
C ILE A 78 16.29 10.83 -1.94
N THR A 79 15.49 11.27 -0.97
CA THR A 79 14.06 11.46 -1.17
C THR A 79 13.76 12.39 -2.36
N TRP A 80 14.24 13.63 -2.32
CA TRP A 80 13.96 14.58 -3.40
C TRP A 80 14.67 14.21 -4.71
N GLN A 81 15.88 13.61 -4.64
CA GLN A 81 16.58 13.14 -5.83
C GLN A 81 15.79 12.06 -6.57
N GLN A 82 15.21 11.12 -5.83
CA GLN A 82 14.36 10.08 -6.43
C GLN A 82 13.05 10.66 -6.97
N MET A 83 12.42 11.60 -6.25
CA MET A 83 11.23 12.27 -6.78
C MET A 83 11.49 12.92 -8.15
N ILE A 84 12.63 13.58 -8.31
CA ILE A 84 13.05 14.13 -9.60
C ILE A 84 13.37 13.02 -10.62
N ASN A 85 14.04 11.95 -10.19
CA ASN A 85 14.37 10.81 -11.05
C ASN A 85 13.10 10.16 -11.62
N PHE A 86 12.02 10.08 -10.85
CA PHE A 86 10.74 9.55 -11.30
C PHE A 86 10.13 10.40 -12.43
N THR A 87 10.27 11.72 -12.43
CA THR A 87 9.80 12.57 -13.56
C THR A 87 10.59 12.32 -14.83
N ARG A 88 11.83 11.82 -14.73
CA ARG A 88 12.70 11.47 -15.85
C ARG A 88 12.52 10.03 -16.34
N GLY A 89 11.63 9.28 -15.70
CA GLY A 89 11.36 7.89 -16.06
C GLY A 89 12.41 6.89 -15.59
N GLY A 90 13.27 7.26 -14.61
CA GLY A 90 14.46 6.49 -14.21
C GLY A 90 14.28 5.54 -13.03
N GLY A 91 13.16 5.57 -12.30
CA GLY A 91 12.91 4.69 -11.16
C GLY A 91 12.45 3.29 -11.56
N GLY A 92 12.52 2.36 -10.61
CA GLY A 92 11.95 1.01 -10.77
C GLY A 92 10.45 1.06 -11.07
N VAL A 93 9.72 1.92 -10.37
CA VAL A 93 8.31 2.20 -10.61
C VAL A 93 8.02 2.62 -12.05
N ASN A 94 8.86 3.46 -12.65
CA ASN A 94 8.68 3.93 -14.01
C ASN A 94 8.76 2.79 -15.04
N MET A 95 9.71 1.87 -14.83
CA MET A 95 9.89 0.71 -15.71
C MET A 95 8.64 -0.18 -15.69
N PHE A 96 8.16 -0.54 -14.51
CA PHE A 96 6.98 -1.38 -14.36
C PHE A 96 5.69 -0.68 -14.82
N CYS A 97 5.54 0.62 -14.55
CA CYS A 97 4.38 1.39 -15.05
C CYS A 97 4.33 1.37 -16.59
N ARG A 98 5.48 1.60 -17.27
CA ARG A 98 5.54 1.51 -18.74
C ARG A 98 5.26 0.10 -19.24
N GLN A 99 5.80 -0.92 -18.56
CA GLN A 99 5.61 -2.33 -18.94
C GLN A 99 4.15 -2.74 -18.91
N HIS A 100 3.41 -2.28 -17.91
CA HIS A 100 2.04 -2.72 -17.62
C HIS A 100 0.96 -1.68 -17.96
N GLY A 101 1.34 -0.53 -18.52
CA GLY A 101 0.40 0.51 -18.95
C GLY A 101 -0.20 1.31 -17.78
N PHE A 102 0.44 1.36 -16.63
CA PHE A 102 0.01 2.17 -15.50
C PHE A 102 0.29 3.65 -15.74
N LYS A 103 -0.70 4.51 -15.48
CA LYS A 103 -0.51 5.95 -15.38
C LYS A 103 0.15 6.27 -14.03
N LEU A 104 1.39 6.75 -14.04
CA LEU A 104 2.10 7.15 -12.82
C LEU A 104 1.73 8.58 -12.43
N ARG A 105 1.32 8.78 -11.18
CA ARG A 105 1.11 10.08 -10.53
C ARG A 105 2.10 10.23 -9.39
N ILE A 106 3.03 11.17 -9.51
CA ILE A 106 4.06 11.48 -8.51
C ILE A 106 3.54 12.62 -7.66
N VAL A 107 3.39 12.43 -6.36
CA VAL A 107 2.74 13.38 -5.44
C VAL A 107 3.68 13.75 -4.31
N ASP A 108 4.08 15.01 -4.24
CA ASP A 108 4.80 15.56 -3.11
C ASP A 108 3.81 15.93 -2.01
N VAL A 109 3.89 15.21 -0.89
CA VAL A 109 3.07 15.47 0.31
C VAL A 109 3.90 15.97 1.49
N GLY A 110 5.22 16.00 1.36
CA GLY A 110 6.07 16.47 2.46
C GLY A 110 7.57 16.34 2.23
N VAL A 111 8.03 16.45 1.00
CA VAL A 111 9.48 16.42 0.69
C VAL A 111 10.13 17.72 1.14
N ASP A 112 11.23 17.65 1.88
CA ASP A 112 11.98 18.81 2.39
C ASP A 112 12.92 19.38 1.30
N TYR A 113 12.34 19.73 0.19
CA TYR A 113 13.01 20.35 -0.96
C TYR A 113 11.99 21.09 -1.82
N ASP A 114 12.38 22.16 -2.49
CA ASP A 114 11.50 22.87 -3.43
C ASP A 114 11.46 22.13 -4.78
N LEU A 115 10.32 21.48 -5.03
CA LEU A 115 10.04 20.72 -6.26
C LEU A 115 9.19 21.52 -7.28
N ALA A 116 8.97 22.82 -7.09
CA ALA A 116 8.10 23.63 -7.94
C ALA A 116 8.58 23.71 -9.41
N MET A 117 9.86 23.49 -9.67
CA MET A 117 10.42 23.45 -11.02
C MET A 117 10.12 22.16 -11.80
N TYR A 118 9.48 21.17 -11.18
CA TYR A 118 9.15 19.87 -11.75
C TYR A 118 7.64 19.71 -11.89
N PRO A 119 7.04 20.20 -13.00
CA PRO A 119 5.58 20.26 -13.17
C PRO A 119 4.91 18.88 -13.21
N ASP A 120 5.66 17.81 -13.47
CA ASP A 120 5.15 16.45 -13.43
C ASP A 120 4.96 15.92 -12.00
N ILE A 121 5.44 16.65 -10.97
CA ILE A 121 5.18 16.36 -9.56
C ILE A 121 3.95 17.14 -9.13
N ILE A 122 2.93 16.42 -8.70
CA ILE A 122 1.70 17.00 -8.14
C ILE A 122 2.04 17.55 -6.75
N ASN A 123 2.05 18.87 -6.62
CA ASN A 123 2.33 19.51 -5.32
C ASN A 123 1.09 19.45 -4.42
N ARG A 124 1.20 18.67 -3.35
CA ARG A 124 0.24 18.59 -2.24
C ARG A 124 0.98 18.66 -0.89
N LYS A 125 2.10 19.36 -0.87
CA LYS A 125 2.99 19.48 0.29
C LYS A 125 2.27 20.04 1.50
N ILE A 126 2.33 19.29 2.61
CA ILE A 126 1.74 19.61 3.91
C ILE A 126 2.75 20.40 4.75
N ALA A 127 3.99 19.93 4.78
CA ALA A 127 5.12 20.57 5.44
C ALA A 127 6.44 20.06 4.82
N ASN A 128 7.57 20.64 5.23
CA ASN A 128 8.91 20.16 4.85
C ASN A 128 9.35 19.01 5.76
N GLY A 129 8.80 17.82 5.51
CA GLY A 129 8.98 16.65 6.35
C GLY A 129 8.12 16.66 7.61
N THR A 130 8.07 15.53 8.29
CA THR A 130 7.38 15.38 9.58
C THR A 130 8.22 15.93 10.73
N GLY A 131 7.60 16.13 11.90
CA GLY A 131 8.29 16.25 13.17
C GLY A 131 9.10 14.99 13.49
N ASN A 132 10.10 15.13 14.39
CA ASN A 132 10.86 14.00 14.87
C ASN A 132 10.12 13.29 16.00
N PHE A 133 9.55 12.14 15.74
CA PHE A 133 8.73 11.42 16.69
C PHE A 133 9.51 10.84 17.90
N LEU A 134 10.83 11.02 17.94
CA LEU A 134 11.57 10.79 19.16
C LEU A 134 11.22 11.82 20.24
N TYR A 135 10.90 13.06 19.86
CA TYR A 135 10.69 14.17 20.79
C TYR A 135 9.26 14.70 20.79
N GLU A 136 8.55 14.59 19.67
CA GLU A 136 7.21 15.14 19.48
C GLU A 136 6.38 14.27 18.52
N SER A 137 5.09 14.52 18.36
CA SER A 137 4.30 13.84 17.31
C SER A 137 4.84 14.17 15.92
N ALA A 138 4.92 13.18 15.03
CA ALA A 138 5.34 13.36 13.65
C ALA A 138 4.48 14.40 12.91
N MET A 139 3.19 14.50 13.25
CA MET A 139 2.27 15.48 12.65
C MET A 139 1.20 15.94 13.62
N SER A 140 0.66 17.15 13.39
CA SER A 140 -0.52 17.66 14.10
C SER A 140 -1.79 16.92 13.65
N VAL A 141 -2.91 17.16 14.38
CA VAL A 141 -4.22 16.62 13.98
C VAL A 141 -4.64 17.17 12.60
N GLU A 142 -4.39 18.46 12.35
CA GLU A 142 -4.71 19.12 11.08
C GLU A 142 -3.88 18.55 9.93
N GLN A 143 -2.58 18.34 10.13
CA GLN A 143 -1.69 17.74 9.14
C GLN A 143 -2.09 16.29 8.81
N TYR A 144 -2.48 15.52 9.83
CA TYR A 144 -3.00 14.16 9.65
C TYR A 144 -4.26 14.16 8.77
N GLN A 145 -5.23 15.03 9.07
CA GLN A 145 -6.44 15.14 8.26
C GLN A 145 -6.15 15.62 6.85
N GLN A 146 -5.21 16.55 6.69
CA GLN A 146 -4.79 17.03 5.37
C GLN A 146 -4.14 15.90 4.56
N ALA A 147 -3.28 15.08 5.16
CA ALA A 147 -2.65 13.95 4.48
C ALA A 147 -3.68 12.91 4.02
N LEU A 148 -4.64 12.55 4.88
CA LEU A 148 -5.76 11.67 4.50
C LEU A 148 -6.55 12.24 3.32
N ASN A 149 -6.87 13.54 3.36
CA ASN A 149 -7.63 14.20 2.30
C ASN A 149 -6.86 14.21 0.97
N VAL A 150 -5.56 14.47 0.99
CA VAL A 150 -4.72 14.41 -0.22
C VAL A 150 -4.75 13.02 -0.83
N GLY A 151 -4.62 11.96 -0.03
CA GLY A 151 -4.74 10.60 -0.52
C GLY A 151 -6.08 10.31 -1.16
N ALA A 152 -7.17 10.71 -0.49
CA ALA A 152 -8.52 10.56 -1.01
C ALA A 152 -8.73 11.33 -2.34
N GLU A 153 -8.25 12.58 -2.43
CA GLU A 153 -8.29 13.39 -3.64
C GLU A 153 -7.57 12.70 -4.81
N MET A 154 -6.42 12.08 -4.55
CA MET A 154 -5.68 11.37 -5.59
C MET A 154 -6.41 10.09 -6.06
N ALA A 155 -7.06 9.37 -5.16
CA ALA A 155 -7.89 8.22 -5.52
C ALA A 155 -9.14 8.65 -6.32
N ASP A 156 -9.80 9.76 -5.94
CA ASP A 156 -10.88 10.35 -6.73
C ASP A 156 -10.42 10.72 -8.14
N ALA A 157 -9.22 11.27 -8.29
CA ALA A 157 -8.68 11.61 -9.59
C ALA A 157 -8.42 10.36 -10.46
N CYS A 158 -8.04 9.22 -9.86
CA CYS A 158 -7.94 7.95 -10.57
C CYS A 158 -9.32 7.43 -10.98
N PHE A 159 -10.28 7.42 -10.06
CA PHE A 159 -11.65 6.99 -10.31
C PHE A 159 -12.31 7.82 -11.44
N ASN A 160 -12.16 9.15 -11.41
CA ASN A 160 -12.69 10.05 -12.42
C ASN A 160 -12.02 9.88 -13.80
N ASP A 161 -10.76 9.40 -13.83
CA ASP A 161 -10.08 9.00 -15.08
C ASP A 161 -10.56 7.62 -15.58
N GLY A 162 -11.48 6.96 -14.88
CA GLY A 162 -12.02 5.65 -15.23
C GLY A 162 -11.10 4.49 -14.86
N SER A 163 -10.30 4.63 -13.81
CA SER A 163 -9.49 3.53 -13.29
C SER A 163 -10.35 2.52 -12.52
N ASP A 164 -10.13 1.23 -12.77
CA ASP A 164 -10.73 0.12 -12.01
C ASP A 164 -9.78 -0.39 -10.91
N ILE A 165 -8.50 -0.08 -11.04
CA ILE A 165 -7.43 -0.58 -10.17
C ILE A 165 -6.40 0.50 -9.89
N ILE A 166 -5.97 0.59 -8.63
CA ILE A 166 -4.85 1.44 -8.22
C ILE A 166 -3.74 0.62 -7.57
N CYS A 167 -2.51 1.02 -7.82
CA CYS A 167 -1.33 0.59 -7.08
C CYS A 167 -0.80 1.77 -6.28
N ILE A 168 -0.38 1.55 -5.04
CA ILE A 168 0.14 2.61 -4.18
C ILE A 168 1.59 2.31 -3.83
N GLY A 169 2.44 3.31 -4.06
CA GLY A 169 3.85 3.29 -3.69
C GLY A 169 4.24 4.53 -2.89
N GLU A 170 5.44 4.53 -2.40
CA GLU A 170 5.97 5.56 -1.52
C GLU A 170 7.44 5.88 -1.83
N MET A 171 7.87 7.08 -1.41
CA MET A 171 9.27 7.48 -1.34
C MET A 171 9.51 8.35 -0.11
N GLY A 172 10.26 7.82 0.86
CA GLY A 172 10.59 8.55 2.08
C GLY A 172 11.74 7.89 2.83
N ILE A 173 12.91 8.55 2.88
CA ILE A 173 14.04 8.00 3.64
C ILE A 173 13.67 7.88 5.12
N ALA A 174 14.02 6.74 5.73
CA ALA A 174 13.73 6.33 7.11
C ALA A 174 12.28 5.86 7.38
N ASN A 175 11.39 5.76 6.40
CA ASN A 175 10.00 5.33 6.60
C ASN A 175 9.82 3.88 7.06
N THR A 176 10.86 3.05 6.96
CA THR A 176 10.87 1.73 7.62
C THR A 176 10.82 1.84 9.15
N SER A 177 11.17 2.99 9.73
CA SER A 177 11.13 3.22 11.18
C SER A 177 9.68 3.31 11.70
N PRO A 178 8.80 4.22 11.19
CA PRO A 178 7.39 4.20 11.55
C PRO A 178 6.71 2.87 11.19
N SER A 179 7.07 2.23 10.08
CA SER A 179 6.50 0.93 9.70
C SER A 179 6.80 -0.17 10.73
N SER A 180 8.03 -0.22 11.26
CA SER A 180 8.42 -1.13 12.34
C SER A 180 7.65 -0.86 13.63
N ILE A 181 7.43 0.42 13.99
CA ILE A 181 6.63 0.78 15.16
C ILE A 181 5.16 0.38 14.97
N TRP A 182 4.57 0.64 13.80
CA TRP A 182 3.20 0.23 13.52
C TRP A 182 3.03 -1.28 13.53
N MET A 183 4.00 -2.03 12.97
CA MET A 183 4.02 -3.48 13.06
C MET A 183 4.02 -3.95 14.52
N SER A 184 4.87 -3.36 15.36
CA SER A 184 4.96 -3.70 16.79
C SER A 184 3.67 -3.38 17.54
N LEU A 185 3.19 -2.14 17.45
CA LEU A 185 2.04 -1.68 18.25
C LEU A 185 0.72 -2.29 17.78
N PHE A 186 0.46 -2.36 16.47
CA PHE A 186 -0.76 -2.94 15.95
C PHE A 186 -0.77 -4.46 15.93
N GLY A 187 0.42 -5.09 15.81
CA GLY A 187 0.57 -6.54 15.80
C GLY A 187 0.79 -7.14 17.18
N ASN A 188 1.00 -6.32 18.21
CA ASN A 188 1.45 -6.76 19.54
C ASN A 188 2.69 -7.67 19.44
N ILE A 189 3.67 -7.25 18.62
CA ILE A 189 4.92 -7.95 18.37
C ILE A 189 6.06 -7.20 19.07
N PRO A 190 7.00 -7.88 19.74
CA PRO A 190 8.18 -7.22 20.31
C PRO A 190 8.90 -6.37 19.27
N LEU A 191 9.26 -5.12 19.61
CA LEU A 191 9.86 -4.18 18.66
C LEU A 191 11.15 -4.72 18.04
N GLU A 192 11.95 -5.47 18.81
CA GLU A 192 13.19 -6.10 18.34
C GLU A 192 12.98 -7.07 17.15
N GLU A 193 11.79 -7.66 17.05
CA GLU A 193 11.42 -8.54 15.95
C GLU A 193 10.83 -7.77 14.74
N CYS A 194 10.61 -6.46 14.90
CA CYS A 194 10.03 -5.58 13.87
C CYS A 194 11.08 -4.70 13.17
N VAL A 195 12.21 -4.45 13.85
CA VAL A 195 13.26 -3.57 13.34
C VAL A 195 14.21 -4.35 12.44
N GLY A 196 14.34 -3.90 11.19
CA GLY A 196 15.23 -4.49 10.19
C GLY A 196 16.26 -3.51 9.64
N ALA A 197 17.07 -4.01 8.71
CA ALA A 197 18.16 -3.25 8.10
C ALA A 197 17.70 -2.04 7.26
N GLY A 198 16.42 -1.99 6.87
CA GLY A 198 15.95 -0.95 5.95
C GLY A 198 16.79 -0.92 4.67
N ALA A 199 17.32 0.25 4.31
CA ALA A 199 18.15 0.43 3.13
C ALA A 199 19.55 -0.24 3.20
N GLY A 200 19.89 -0.93 4.30
CA GLY A 200 21.15 -1.68 4.41
C GLY A 200 21.98 -1.37 5.65
N LEU A 201 21.34 -1.03 6.78
CA LEU A 201 22.04 -0.93 8.08
C LEU A 201 22.73 -2.26 8.43
N ASP A 202 23.92 -2.16 8.98
CA ASP A 202 24.61 -3.27 9.61
C ASP A 202 24.02 -3.60 11.01
N ASN A 203 24.59 -4.59 11.69
CA ASN A 203 24.09 -5.01 13.00
C ASN A 203 24.17 -3.91 14.07
N GLU A 204 25.15 -3.01 13.99
CA GLU A 204 25.27 -1.89 14.91
C GLU A 204 24.20 -0.84 14.63
N GLY A 205 23.98 -0.51 13.36
CA GLY A 205 22.92 0.39 12.92
C GLY A 205 21.53 -0.13 13.25
N ILE A 206 21.28 -1.44 13.11
CA ILE A 206 19.99 -2.06 13.50
C ILE A 206 19.78 -1.92 15.01
N ARG A 207 20.79 -2.16 15.83
CA ARG A 207 20.72 -1.99 17.29
C ARG A 207 20.46 -0.53 17.66
N HIS A 208 21.19 0.41 17.07
CA HIS A 208 20.97 1.83 17.26
C HIS A 208 19.53 2.23 16.88
N LYS A 209 19.06 1.81 15.72
CA LYS A 209 17.68 2.04 15.28
C LYS A 209 16.68 1.50 16.29
N TYR A 210 16.88 0.28 16.79
CA TYR A 210 16.01 -0.30 17.83
C TYR A 210 15.98 0.57 19.08
N GLU A 211 17.14 1.02 19.60
CA GLU A 211 17.24 1.87 20.78
C GLU A 211 16.47 3.19 20.61
N VAL A 212 16.63 3.85 19.44
CA VAL A 212 15.90 5.08 19.10
C VAL A 212 14.41 4.85 19.06
N LEU A 213 13.95 3.81 18.37
CA LEU A 213 12.51 3.51 18.22
C LEU A 213 11.88 3.08 19.54
N ASN A 214 12.59 2.30 20.37
CA ASN A 214 12.11 1.93 21.69
C ASN A 214 11.95 3.17 22.58
N LYS A 215 12.92 4.09 22.56
CA LYS A 215 12.83 5.35 23.27
C LYS A 215 11.66 6.22 22.80
N ALA A 216 11.42 6.25 21.49
CA ALA A 216 10.26 6.97 20.92
C ALA A 216 8.93 6.39 21.42
N ILE A 217 8.79 5.07 21.52
CA ILE A 217 7.60 4.40 22.08
C ILE A 217 7.43 4.75 23.58
N GLU A 218 8.52 4.78 24.36
CA GLU A 218 8.47 5.19 25.78
C GLU A 218 8.00 6.65 25.92
N ASN A 219 8.52 7.54 25.08
CA ASN A 219 8.14 8.95 25.07
C ASN A 219 6.66 9.11 24.67
N PHE A 220 6.18 8.37 23.67
CA PHE A 220 4.76 8.32 23.32
C PHE A 220 3.90 7.88 24.50
N LYS A 221 4.26 6.81 25.19
CA LYS A 221 3.53 6.33 26.39
C LYS A 221 3.49 7.39 27.51
N SER A 222 4.48 8.26 27.56
CA SER A 222 4.59 9.34 28.56
C SER A 222 3.99 10.68 28.11
N SER A 223 3.51 10.78 26.86
CA SER A 223 3.05 12.03 26.24
C SER A 223 1.68 12.51 26.73
N GLY A 224 0.94 11.67 27.47
CA GLY A 224 -0.44 11.94 27.88
C GLY A 224 -1.49 11.64 26.79
N LEU A 225 -1.07 11.19 25.61
CA LEU A 225 -1.99 10.72 24.56
C LEU A 225 -2.51 9.32 24.91
N ASP A 226 -3.73 9.01 24.49
CA ASP A 226 -4.27 7.65 24.57
C ASP A 226 -3.51 6.74 23.62
N CYS A 227 -2.68 5.86 24.19
CA CYS A 227 -1.84 4.91 23.45
C CYS A 227 -2.63 3.74 22.85
N SER A 228 -3.90 3.56 23.19
CA SER A 228 -4.80 2.57 22.60
C SER A 228 -5.53 3.11 21.36
N ASN A 229 -5.54 4.42 21.18
CA ASN A 229 -6.19 5.08 20.05
C ASN A 229 -5.34 4.93 18.78
N THR A 230 -5.88 4.23 17.80
CA THR A 230 -5.22 3.96 16.51
C THR A 230 -4.79 5.24 15.79
N GLU A 231 -5.62 6.28 15.76
CA GLU A 231 -5.28 7.55 15.09
C GLU A 231 -4.12 8.26 15.79
N ASN A 232 -4.03 8.20 17.13
CA ASN A 232 -2.89 8.73 17.86
C ASN A 232 -1.59 8.02 17.50
N ILE A 233 -1.61 6.69 17.37
CA ILE A 233 -0.43 5.91 16.94
C ILE A 233 -0.03 6.30 15.53
N ILE A 234 -0.99 6.34 14.59
CA ILE A 234 -0.73 6.73 13.20
C ILE A 234 -0.12 8.12 13.13
N ARG A 235 -0.72 9.08 13.80
CA ARG A 235 -0.30 10.48 13.80
C ARG A 235 1.04 10.73 14.49
N TYR A 236 1.29 10.01 15.59
CA TYR A 236 2.51 10.22 16.37
C TYR A 236 3.75 9.73 15.64
N PHE A 237 3.67 8.60 14.95
CA PHE A 237 4.83 7.95 14.34
C PHE A 237 4.85 8.03 12.80
N GLY A 238 3.73 8.21 12.13
CA GLY A 238 3.61 8.05 10.68
C GLY A 238 4.31 9.11 9.85
N GLY A 239 4.44 8.84 8.55
CA GLY A 239 4.85 9.78 7.52
C GLY A 239 3.65 10.39 6.79
N PHE A 240 3.82 11.56 6.17
CA PHE A 240 2.75 12.16 5.37
C PHE A 240 2.40 11.29 4.17
N GLU A 241 3.38 10.65 3.51
CA GLU A 241 3.18 9.72 2.40
C GLU A 241 2.44 8.45 2.84
N MET A 242 2.72 7.96 4.06
CA MET A 242 2.05 6.79 4.62
C MET A 242 0.58 7.09 4.94
N VAL A 243 0.31 8.27 5.51
CA VAL A 243 -1.07 8.71 5.83
C VAL A 243 -1.84 9.05 4.56
N ALA A 244 -1.20 9.65 3.55
CA ALA A 244 -1.80 9.85 2.23
C ALA A 244 -2.14 8.51 1.56
N ALA A 245 -1.25 7.51 1.67
CA ALA A 245 -1.54 6.16 1.19
C ALA A 245 -2.78 5.56 1.88
N ILE A 246 -2.92 5.72 3.20
CA ILE A 246 -4.13 5.31 3.95
C ILE A 246 -5.38 6.04 3.40
N GLY A 247 -5.31 7.34 3.18
CA GLY A 247 -6.41 8.12 2.60
C GLY A 247 -6.80 7.63 1.20
N ALA A 248 -5.80 7.30 0.36
CA ALA A 248 -6.02 6.74 -0.96
C ALA A 248 -6.66 5.34 -0.90
N MET A 249 -6.20 4.45 0.01
CA MET A 249 -6.80 3.13 0.22
C MET A 249 -8.27 3.25 0.61
N LEU A 250 -8.60 4.14 1.56
CA LEU A 250 -9.97 4.35 2.04
C LEU A 250 -10.88 4.82 0.91
N ARG A 251 -10.47 5.84 0.17
CA ARG A 251 -11.30 6.37 -0.91
C ARG A 251 -11.44 5.41 -2.09
N ALA A 252 -10.38 4.68 -2.41
CA ALA A 252 -10.42 3.63 -3.43
C ALA A 252 -11.46 2.54 -3.08
N ALA A 253 -11.51 2.10 -1.82
CA ALA A 253 -12.50 1.14 -1.36
C ALA A 253 -13.94 1.70 -1.48
N GLU A 254 -14.18 2.97 -1.10
CA GLU A 254 -15.49 3.62 -1.32
C GLU A 254 -15.89 3.71 -2.80
N CYS A 255 -14.90 3.85 -3.69
CA CYS A 255 -15.10 3.87 -5.13
C CYS A 255 -15.12 2.47 -5.76
N HIS A 256 -15.05 1.41 -4.98
CA HIS A 256 -14.97 0.02 -5.46
C HIS A 256 -13.80 -0.26 -6.40
N LEU A 257 -12.67 0.43 -6.21
CA LEU A 257 -11.43 0.15 -6.94
C LEU A 257 -10.67 -1.02 -6.31
N VAL A 258 -10.04 -1.83 -7.14
CA VAL A 258 -9.07 -2.83 -6.68
C VAL A 258 -7.81 -2.13 -6.18
N ILE A 259 -7.33 -2.49 -4.98
CA ILE A 259 -6.16 -1.88 -4.34
C ILE A 259 -4.99 -2.87 -4.37
N MET A 260 -3.93 -2.55 -5.11
CA MET A 260 -2.69 -3.32 -5.07
C MET A 260 -1.79 -2.79 -3.96
N VAL A 261 -1.46 -3.66 -3.01
CA VAL A 261 -0.60 -3.36 -1.85
C VAL A 261 0.80 -3.90 -2.12
N ASP A 262 1.80 -3.04 -1.99
CA ASP A 262 3.21 -3.35 -2.21
C ASP A 262 3.84 -4.08 -1.01
N GLY A 263 5.07 -3.75 -0.67
CA GLY A 263 5.91 -4.39 0.32
C GLY A 263 5.65 -3.97 1.77
N PHE A 264 6.73 -3.95 2.54
CA PHE A 264 6.73 -3.75 4.00
C PHE A 264 5.99 -2.48 4.44
N ILE A 265 6.29 -1.33 3.81
CA ILE A 265 5.73 -0.03 4.21
C ILE A 265 4.24 0.04 3.89
N MET A 266 3.83 -0.36 2.68
CA MET A 266 2.42 -0.35 2.31
C MET A 266 1.61 -1.39 3.08
N THR A 267 2.20 -2.52 3.46
CA THR A 267 1.56 -3.50 4.36
C THR A 267 1.40 -2.93 5.77
N ALA A 268 2.34 -2.13 6.28
CA ALA A 268 2.17 -1.42 7.55
C ALA A 268 1.00 -0.41 7.47
N CYS A 269 0.85 0.30 6.34
CA CYS A 269 -0.31 1.16 6.08
C CYS A 269 -1.62 0.36 6.05
N ALA A 270 -1.61 -0.82 5.39
CA ALA A 270 -2.77 -1.71 5.35
C ALA A 270 -3.17 -2.22 6.74
N ILE A 271 -2.21 -2.57 7.61
CA ILE A 271 -2.49 -2.91 9.01
C ILE A 271 -3.10 -1.70 9.73
N ALA A 272 -2.48 -0.53 9.63
CA ALA A 272 -2.95 0.67 10.32
C ALA A 272 -4.40 1.01 9.93
N VAL A 273 -4.71 1.01 8.63
CA VAL A 273 -6.07 1.32 8.15
C VAL A 273 -7.07 0.22 8.49
N SER A 274 -6.66 -1.04 8.54
CA SER A 274 -7.55 -2.15 8.93
C SER A 274 -7.95 -2.10 10.41
N ARG A 275 -7.17 -1.43 11.26
CA ARG A 275 -7.56 -1.18 12.66
C ARG A 275 -8.66 -0.13 12.79
N LEU A 276 -8.78 0.77 11.83
CA LEU A 276 -9.85 1.77 11.75
C LEU A 276 -11.07 1.25 10.99
N TYR A 277 -10.83 0.53 9.90
CA TYR A 277 -11.83 0.04 8.96
C TYR A 277 -11.51 -1.42 8.55
N PRO A 278 -11.91 -2.44 9.35
CA PRO A 278 -11.52 -3.83 9.11
C PRO A 278 -11.89 -4.37 7.72
N ASP A 279 -13.03 -3.94 7.19
CA ASP A 279 -13.57 -4.42 5.92
C ASP A 279 -12.75 -3.98 4.69
N ILE A 280 -11.79 -3.05 4.87
CA ILE A 280 -10.98 -2.53 3.76
C ILE A 280 -10.07 -3.61 3.13
N VAL A 281 -9.71 -4.63 3.92
CA VAL A 281 -8.82 -5.71 3.45
C VAL A 281 -9.45 -6.49 2.30
N ASP A 282 -10.78 -6.54 2.21
CA ASP A 282 -11.49 -7.23 1.13
C ASP A 282 -11.29 -6.56 -0.25
N TYR A 283 -10.81 -5.31 -0.29
CA TYR A 283 -10.46 -4.57 -1.50
C TYR A 283 -8.98 -4.70 -1.89
N MET A 284 -8.16 -5.34 -1.04
CA MET A 284 -6.70 -5.37 -1.18
C MET A 284 -6.20 -6.65 -1.83
N ILE A 285 -5.30 -6.52 -2.80
CA ILE A 285 -4.50 -7.61 -3.36
C ILE A 285 -3.03 -7.34 -3.00
N PHE A 286 -2.45 -8.23 -2.22
CA PHE A 286 -1.06 -8.12 -1.78
C PHE A 286 -0.11 -8.66 -2.87
N GLY A 287 0.68 -7.76 -3.47
CA GLY A 287 1.48 -8.08 -4.65
C GLY A 287 2.61 -9.06 -4.37
N HIS A 288 3.32 -8.88 -3.27
CA HIS A 288 4.45 -9.76 -2.96
C HIS A 288 4.71 -9.88 -1.45
N SER A 289 5.47 -10.92 -1.10
CA SER A 289 6.20 -11.00 0.17
C SER A 289 7.61 -10.50 -0.09
N GLY A 290 7.96 -9.32 0.46
CA GLY A 290 9.29 -8.75 0.40
C GLY A 290 10.27 -9.44 1.36
N ASP A 291 11.56 -9.10 1.20
CA ASP A 291 12.65 -9.67 2.01
C ASP A 291 12.94 -8.84 3.30
N GLU A 292 12.12 -7.83 3.59
CA GLU A 292 12.23 -7.09 4.85
C GLU A 292 11.80 -7.96 6.03
N GLY A 293 12.62 -7.89 7.10
CA GLY A 293 12.35 -8.61 8.33
C GLY A 293 10.96 -8.26 8.90
N GLY A 294 10.14 -9.28 9.13
CA GLY A 294 8.79 -9.10 9.67
C GLY A 294 7.66 -8.93 8.64
N HIS A 295 7.94 -8.70 7.36
CA HIS A 295 6.90 -8.52 6.36
C HIS A 295 5.94 -9.74 6.29
N ALA A 296 6.46 -10.95 6.30
CA ALA A 296 5.64 -12.16 6.33
C ALA A 296 4.70 -12.23 7.55
N ARG A 297 5.13 -11.72 8.72
CA ARG A 297 4.26 -11.62 9.91
C ARG A 297 3.14 -10.60 9.71
N MET A 298 3.45 -9.44 9.13
CA MET A 298 2.43 -8.43 8.83
C MET A 298 1.36 -8.95 7.86
N LEU A 299 1.77 -9.67 6.83
CA LEU A 299 0.86 -10.36 5.91
C LEU A 299 -0.02 -11.38 6.67
N GLY A 300 0.57 -12.13 7.60
CA GLY A 300 -0.16 -13.06 8.48
C GLY A 300 -1.20 -12.38 9.36
N LEU A 301 -0.93 -11.19 9.92
CA LEU A 301 -1.88 -10.40 10.72
C LEU A 301 -3.13 -9.99 9.92
N LEU A 302 -2.99 -9.84 8.61
CA LEU A 302 -4.08 -9.47 7.70
C LEU A 302 -4.74 -10.70 7.04
N GLY A 303 -4.25 -11.92 7.29
CA GLY A 303 -4.67 -13.12 6.56
C GLY A 303 -4.36 -13.03 5.06
N ALA A 304 -3.40 -12.19 4.69
CA ALA A 304 -3.06 -11.89 3.30
C ALA A 304 -2.30 -13.04 2.64
N LYS A 305 -2.62 -13.26 1.36
CA LYS A 305 -1.93 -14.25 0.49
C LYS A 305 -1.19 -13.50 -0.61
N PRO A 306 0.10 -13.19 -0.45
CA PRO A 306 0.86 -12.46 -1.46
C PRO A 306 0.99 -13.28 -2.76
N LEU A 307 1.09 -12.58 -3.91
CA LEU A 307 1.15 -13.23 -5.22
C LEU A 307 2.55 -13.70 -5.59
N LEU A 308 3.58 -12.94 -5.19
CA LEU A 308 4.98 -13.21 -5.50
C LEU A 308 5.84 -13.31 -4.24
N SER A 309 6.94 -14.05 -4.36
CA SER A 309 8.03 -14.08 -3.38
C SER A 309 9.36 -14.12 -4.14
N LEU A 310 9.88 -12.92 -4.48
CA LEU A 310 11.06 -12.74 -5.33
C LEU A 310 12.24 -12.11 -4.56
N GLY A 311 12.14 -11.95 -3.23
CA GLY A 311 13.17 -11.30 -2.43
C GLY A 311 13.29 -9.78 -2.71
N LEU A 312 12.21 -9.13 -3.19
CA LEU A 312 12.23 -7.70 -3.47
C LEU A 312 12.16 -6.89 -2.16
N ARG A 313 12.91 -5.76 -2.13
CA ARG A 313 12.95 -4.82 -1.00
C ARG A 313 13.23 -3.38 -1.45
N LEU A 314 12.71 -2.98 -2.61
CA LEU A 314 12.96 -1.66 -3.17
C LEU A 314 11.97 -0.60 -2.67
N GLY A 315 10.68 -0.93 -2.54
CA GLY A 315 9.59 0.05 -2.37
C GLY A 315 9.08 0.59 -3.71
N GLU A 316 8.64 1.83 -3.72
CA GLU A 316 8.10 2.54 -4.89
C GLU A 316 6.80 1.91 -5.46
N GLY A 317 6.25 0.86 -4.84
CA GLY A 317 5.14 0.07 -5.40
C GLY A 317 5.59 -1.02 -6.38
N THR A 318 6.89 -1.28 -6.47
CA THR A 318 7.49 -2.13 -7.53
C THR A 318 7.09 -3.60 -7.43
N GLY A 319 6.99 -4.15 -6.23
CA GLY A 319 6.58 -5.54 -6.04
C GLY A 319 5.12 -5.78 -6.40
N ALA A 320 4.25 -4.82 -6.07
CA ALA A 320 2.86 -4.85 -6.47
C ALA A 320 2.72 -4.75 -8.00
N LEU A 321 3.38 -3.77 -8.62
CA LEU A 321 3.37 -3.64 -10.09
C LEU A 321 3.89 -4.90 -10.79
N CYS A 322 4.95 -5.52 -10.26
CA CYS A 322 5.50 -6.78 -10.79
C CYS A 322 4.46 -7.92 -10.79
N SER A 323 3.52 -7.91 -9.84
CA SER A 323 2.46 -8.93 -9.72
C SER A 323 1.26 -8.71 -10.64
N PHE A 324 1.12 -7.54 -11.27
CA PHE A 324 -0.04 -7.17 -12.09
C PHE A 324 -0.41 -8.19 -13.19
N PRO A 325 0.52 -8.82 -13.92
CA PRO A 325 0.17 -9.83 -14.91
C PRO A 325 -0.62 -11.02 -14.37
N ILE A 326 -0.47 -11.34 -13.07
CA ILE A 326 -1.24 -12.41 -12.42
C ILE A 326 -2.68 -11.95 -12.20
N ILE A 327 -2.86 -10.69 -11.81
CA ILE A 327 -4.17 -10.07 -11.61
C ILE A 327 -4.91 -9.96 -12.96
N ASP A 328 -4.23 -9.48 -14.00
CA ASP A 328 -4.76 -9.42 -15.37
C ASP A 328 -5.15 -10.82 -15.89
N SER A 329 -4.33 -11.84 -15.61
CA SER A 329 -4.65 -13.22 -15.96
C SER A 329 -5.91 -13.73 -15.28
N ALA A 330 -6.18 -13.34 -14.02
CA ALA A 330 -7.40 -13.72 -13.32
C ALA A 330 -8.65 -13.10 -13.95
N VAL A 331 -8.56 -11.83 -14.39
CA VAL A 331 -9.64 -11.15 -15.11
C VAL A 331 -9.84 -11.77 -16.49
N ARG A 332 -8.78 -12.00 -17.26
CA ARG A 332 -8.87 -12.67 -18.58
C ARG A 332 -9.40 -14.09 -18.47
N MET A 333 -9.04 -14.83 -17.42
CA MET A 333 -9.59 -16.15 -17.17
C MET A 333 -11.13 -16.15 -17.17
N ILE A 334 -11.75 -15.25 -16.41
CA ILE A 334 -13.21 -15.22 -16.26
C ILE A 334 -13.93 -14.55 -17.43
N THR A 335 -13.23 -13.72 -18.21
CA THR A 335 -13.83 -12.96 -19.33
C THR A 335 -13.57 -13.55 -20.71
N GLU A 336 -12.42 -14.23 -20.91
CA GLU A 336 -11.99 -14.70 -22.24
C GLU A 336 -12.07 -16.23 -22.39
N MET A 337 -11.98 -17.01 -21.30
CA MET A 337 -12.08 -18.46 -21.40
C MET A 337 -13.50 -18.88 -21.78
N ASN A 338 -13.59 -19.88 -22.67
CA ASN A 338 -14.85 -20.47 -23.05
C ASN A 338 -15.41 -21.38 -21.94
N ASN A 339 -16.72 -21.60 -21.92
CA ASN A 339 -17.37 -22.53 -21.01
C ASN A 339 -17.65 -23.89 -21.69
N PHE A 340 -17.97 -24.91 -20.90
CA PHE A 340 -18.24 -26.27 -21.40
C PHE A 340 -19.34 -26.31 -22.47
N GLN A 341 -20.43 -25.57 -22.26
CA GLN A 341 -21.58 -25.56 -23.15
C GLN A 341 -21.23 -24.96 -24.53
N ASN A 342 -20.61 -23.77 -24.54
CA ASN A 342 -20.23 -23.11 -25.78
C ASN A 342 -19.11 -23.82 -26.54
N ALA A 343 -18.26 -24.56 -25.84
CA ALA A 343 -17.19 -25.36 -26.42
C ALA A 343 -17.67 -26.75 -26.92
N ASN A 344 -18.92 -27.13 -26.66
CA ASN A 344 -19.44 -28.50 -26.91
C ASN A 344 -18.59 -29.60 -26.24
N ILE A 345 -18.09 -29.32 -25.04
CA ILE A 345 -17.30 -30.28 -24.25
C ILE A 345 -18.17 -30.79 -23.11
N THR A 346 -18.15 -32.11 -22.92
CA THR A 346 -18.95 -32.74 -21.83
C THR A 346 -18.38 -32.30 -20.48
N LYS A 347 -19.23 -31.71 -19.65
CA LYS A 347 -18.91 -31.45 -18.25
C LYS A 347 -19.01 -32.75 -17.47
N TYR A 348 -17.95 -33.11 -16.71
CA TYR A 348 -17.79 -34.41 -16.06
C TYR A 348 -17.75 -34.35 -14.53
N PHE A 349 -18.11 -33.20 -13.94
CA PHE A 349 -18.22 -32.97 -12.48
C PHE A 349 -19.42 -32.11 -12.11
#